data_96b8ea00fb4a7eb362624c1a1a0c1675
#
_entry.id   96b8ea00fb4a7eb362624c1a1a0c1675
#
_cell.length_a   1.000
_cell.length_b   1.000
_cell.length_c   1.000
_cell.angle_alpha   90.00
_cell.angle_beta   90.00
_cell.angle_gamma   90.00
#
_symmetry.space_group_name_H-M   'P 1'
#
loop_
_entity.id
_entity.type
_entity.pdbx_description
1 polymer ?
#
loop_
_entity_poly.entity_id
_entity_poly.type
_entity_poly.pdbx_seq_one_letter_code
_entity_poly.pdbx_strand_id
1 'polypeptide(L)'
;MTVKELIDKLEDPAGDVLKEDDIKRFIKGIENVKVGTKTTNTTLTCLTGFEVHGQSSFVKPENFNLGIGAAYAQIEAKNKIWEGLGFVLQWAKYGLKK
;
A
#
# COMPACT_ATOMS: atom_id res chain seq x y z
N MET A 1 -7.07 6.38 -13.36
CA MET A 1 -7.31 7.52 -12.45
C MET A 1 -6.38 8.66 -12.81
N THR A 2 -6.92 9.84 -12.98
CA THR A 2 -6.10 11.03 -13.22
C THR A 2 -5.60 11.59 -11.89
N VAL A 3 -4.60 12.47 -11.96
CA VAL A 3 -4.08 13.16 -10.78
C VAL A 3 -5.18 13.99 -10.10
N LYS A 4 -6.01 14.65 -10.90
CA LYS A 4 -7.14 15.42 -10.36
C LYS A 4 -8.11 14.53 -9.61
N GLU A 5 -8.43 13.37 -10.15
CA GLU A 5 -9.32 12.42 -9.48
C GLU A 5 -8.70 11.91 -8.18
N LEU A 6 -7.39 11.70 -8.15
CA LEU A 6 -6.69 11.34 -6.91
C LEU A 6 -6.89 12.40 -5.84
N ILE A 7 -6.62 13.66 -6.18
CA ILE A 7 -6.75 14.76 -5.23
C ILE A 7 -8.20 14.90 -4.74
N ASP A 8 -9.17 14.79 -5.64
CA ASP A 8 -10.59 14.94 -5.31
C ASP A 8 -11.08 13.84 -4.36
N LYS A 9 -10.44 12.69 -4.36
CA LYS A 9 -10.83 11.55 -3.50
C LYS A 9 -10.12 11.51 -2.16
N LEU A 10 -9.20 12.42 -1.89
CA LEU A 10 -8.51 12.45 -0.60
C LEU A 10 -9.42 12.92 0.50
N GLU A 11 -9.22 12.41 1.72
CA GLU A 11 -9.97 12.89 2.89
C GLU A 11 -9.65 14.33 3.26
N ASP A 12 -8.40 14.75 3.03
CA ASP A 12 -8.00 16.13 3.23
C ASP A 12 -8.51 16.96 2.05
N PRO A 13 -9.48 17.88 2.25
CA PRO A 13 -10.03 18.70 1.16
C PRO A 13 -8.98 19.56 0.45
N ALA A 14 -7.92 19.95 1.17
CA ALA A 14 -6.83 20.73 0.57
C ALA A 14 -5.92 19.87 -0.32
N GLY A 15 -6.00 18.54 -0.19
CA GLY A 15 -5.16 17.63 -0.95
C GLY A 15 -3.69 17.67 -0.57
N ASP A 16 -3.38 18.08 0.66
CA ASP A 16 -1.98 18.21 1.10
C ASP A 16 -1.48 17.00 1.89
N VAL A 17 -2.39 16.22 2.47
CA VAL A 17 -2.04 15.11 3.36
C VAL A 17 -2.79 13.86 2.94
N LEU A 18 -2.05 12.74 2.86
CA LEU A 18 -2.65 11.42 2.70
C LEU A 18 -2.96 10.85 4.07
N LYS A 19 -4.16 10.29 4.23
CA LYS A 19 -4.58 9.62 5.46
C LYS A 19 -4.71 8.12 5.22
N GLU A 20 -4.76 7.34 6.30
CA GLU A 20 -4.83 5.89 6.18
C GLU A 20 -6.02 5.42 5.35
N ASP A 21 -7.17 6.07 5.50
CA ASP A 21 -8.36 5.68 4.72
C ASP A 21 -8.19 5.96 3.23
N ASP A 22 -7.40 6.96 2.86
CA ASP A 22 -7.06 7.20 1.45
C ASP A 22 -6.28 6.01 0.89
N ILE A 23 -5.31 5.50 1.65
CA ILE A 23 -4.53 4.34 1.24
C ILE A 23 -5.43 3.12 1.07
N LYS A 24 -6.34 2.89 2.03
CA LYS A 24 -7.28 1.76 1.95
C LYS A 24 -8.16 1.83 0.71
N ARG A 25 -8.61 3.01 0.32
CA ARG A 25 -9.44 3.18 -0.87
C ARG A 25 -8.69 2.93 -2.18
N PHE A 26 -7.37 3.07 -2.17
CA PHE A 26 -6.56 2.76 -3.35
C PHE A 26 -6.26 1.28 -3.50
N ILE A 27 -6.56 0.48 -2.48
CA ILE A 27 -6.35 -0.96 -2.54
C ILE A 27 -7.61 -1.63 -3.09
N LYS A 28 -7.45 -2.31 -4.21
CA LYS A 28 -8.50 -3.05 -4.89
C LYS A 28 -8.55 -4.50 -4.44
N GLY A 29 -7.40 -5.09 -4.13
CA GLY A 29 -7.31 -6.48 -3.73
C GLY A 29 -6.12 -6.76 -2.84
N ILE A 30 -6.26 -7.80 -2.03
CA ILE A 30 -5.22 -8.25 -1.10
C ILE A 30 -5.09 -9.75 -1.22
N GLU A 31 -3.86 -10.24 -1.40
CA GLU A 31 -3.57 -11.67 -1.41
C GLU A 31 -2.40 -11.95 -0.47
N ASN A 32 -2.56 -12.90 0.42
CA ASN A 32 -1.53 -13.32 1.36
C ASN A 32 -1.17 -14.76 1.06
N VAL A 33 0.10 -15.03 0.82
CA VAL A 33 0.60 -16.36 0.46
C VAL A 33 1.81 -16.72 1.28
N LYS A 34 1.84 -17.96 1.78
CA LYS A 34 3.05 -18.50 2.42
C LYS A 34 4.08 -18.79 1.34
N VAL A 35 5.29 -18.27 1.53
CA VAL A 35 6.41 -18.49 0.62
C VAL A 35 7.51 -19.18 1.42
N GLY A 36 7.95 -20.34 0.96
CA GLY A 36 8.93 -21.13 1.72
C GLY A 36 8.31 -21.72 2.98
N THR A 37 9.05 -21.75 4.08
CA THR A 37 8.63 -22.42 5.33
C THR A 37 8.17 -21.47 6.42
N LYS A 38 8.49 -20.20 6.33
CA LYS A 38 8.25 -19.25 7.44
C LYS A 38 8.00 -17.81 6.99
N THR A 39 7.75 -17.59 5.72
CA THR A 39 7.57 -16.25 5.16
C THR A 39 6.17 -16.08 4.61
N THR A 40 5.57 -14.93 4.86
CA THR A 40 4.32 -14.53 4.23
C THR A 40 4.61 -13.43 3.23
N ASN A 41 4.10 -13.57 2.01
CA ASN A 41 4.11 -12.51 1.01
C ASN A 41 2.69 -11.96 0.87
N THR A 42 2.56 -10.65 0.98
CA THR A 42 1.30 -9.96 0.71
C THR A 42 1.43 -9.18 -0.58
N THR A 43 0.47 -9.39 -1.48
CA THR A 43 0.33 -8.59 -2.69
C THR A 43 -0.88 -7.68 -2.54
N LEU A 44 -0.67 -6.38 -2.64
CA LEU A 44 -1.74 -5.40 -2.69
C LEU A 44 -1.88 -4.92 -4.13
N THR A 45 -3.08 -5.07 -4.69
CA THR A 45 -3.37 -4.57 -6.03
C THR A 45 -4.08 -3.23 -5.89
N CYS A 46 -3.51 -2.19 -6.49
CA CYS A 46 -4.07 -0.86 -6.47
C CYS A 46 -5.18 -0.70 -7.51
N LEU A 47 -5.98 0.35 -7.39
CA LEU A 47 -7.05 0.65 -8.35
C LEU A 47 -6.54 0.78 -9.78
N THR A 48 -5.29 1.21 -9.95
CA THR A 48 -4.65 1.33 -11.26
C THR A 48 -4.21 0.00 -11.84
N GLY A 49 -4.29 -1.09 -11.07
CA GLY A 49 -3.72 -2.37 -11.45
C GLY A 49 -2.28 -2.57 -11.02
N PHE A 50 -1.61 -1.51 -10.54
CA PHE A 50 -0.25 -1.63 -10.04
C PHE A 50 -0.21 -2.47 -8.77
N GLU A 51 0.79 -3.34 -8.67
CA GLU A 51 0.93 -4.23 -7.52
C GLU A 51 2.12 -3.85 -6.67
N VAL A 52 1.94 -3.92 -5.35
CA VAL A 52 3.04 -3.77 -4.40
C VAL A 52 3.08 -4.99 -3.50
N HIS A 53 4.26 -5.33 -3.04
CA HIS A 53 4.48 -6.52 -2.21
C HIS A 53 5.09 -6.15 -0.89
N GLY A 54 4.70 -6.87 0.15
CA GLY A 54 5.33 -6.84 1.46
C GLY A 54 5.58 -8.25 1.93
N GLN A 55 6.57 -8.43 2.79
CA GLN A 55 6.92 -9.74 3.32
C GLN A 55 7.20 -9.66 4.80
N SER A 56 6.90 -10.75 5.50
CA SER A 56 7.32 -10.94 6.88
C SER A 56 7.75 -12.39 7.07
N SER A 57 8.74 -12.61 7.93
CA SER A 57 9.25 -13.95 8.20
C SER A 57 9.31 -14.21 9.70
N PHE A 58 9.01 -15.44 10.10
CA PHE A 58 9.24 -15.88 11.46
C PHE A 58 10.67 -16.42 11.59
N VAL A 59 11.19 -16.37 12.80
CA VAL A 59 12.53 -16.91 13.07
C VAL A 59 12.55 -18.42 12.91
N LYS A 60 11.50 -19.08 13.41
CA LYS A 60 11.38 -20.55 13.35
C LYS A 60 10.17 -20.97 12.54
N PRO A 61 10.32 -21.95 11.62
CA PRO A 61 9.18 -22.43 10.82
C PRO A 61 8.01 -22.94 11.65
N GLU A 62 8.28 -23.59 12.77
CA GLU A 62 7.24 -24.14 13.64
C GLU A 62 6.37 -23.07 14.30
N ASN A 63 6.83 -21.84 14.35
CA ASN A 63 6.06 -20.70 14.87
C ASN A 63 5.27 -19.98 13.79
N PHE A 64 5.33 -20.44 12.54
CA PHE A 64 4.65 -19.79 11.44
C PHE A 64 3.15 -19.66 11.70
N ASN A 65 2.62 -18.46 11.48
CA ASN A 65 1.20 -18.17 11.56
C ASN A 65 0.85 -17.19 10.43
N LEU A 66 0.02 -17.65 9.50
CA LEU A 66 -0.32 -16.85 8.31
C LEU A 66 -1.04 -15.55 8.69
N GLY A 67 -1.94 -15.59 9.67
CA GLY A 67 -2.67 -14.39 10.08
C GLY A 67 -1.76 -13.30 10.63
N ILE A 68 -0.82 -13.67 11.50
CA ILE A 68 0.16 -12.74 12.07
C ILE A 68 1.13 -12.26 10.98
N GLY A 69 1.63 -13.20 10.18
CA GLY A 69 2.53 -12.87 9.07
C GLY A 69 1.89 -11.91 8.07
N ALA A 70 0.62 -12.14 7.73
CA ALA A 70 -0.11 -11.27 6.83
C ALA A 70 -0.26 -9.86 7.39
N ALA A 71 -0.51 -9.71 8.70
CA ALA A 71 -0.65 -8.40 9.31
C ALA A 71 0.63 -7.55 9.13
N TYR A 72 1.80 -8.15 9.39
CA TYR A 72 3.07 -7.45 9.22
C TYR A 72 3.43 -7.23 7.74
N ALA A 73 3.19 -8.22 6.90
CA ALA A 73 3.47 -8.10 5.46
C ALA A 73 2.60 -7.02 4.82
N GLN A 74 1.34 -6.88 5.25
CA GLN A 74 0.45 -5.82 4.77
C GLN A 74 0.95 -4.43 5.15
N ILE A 75 1.50 -4.28 6.36
CA ILE A 75 2.07 -2.99 6.79
C ILE A 75 3.20 -2.58 5.85
N GLU A 76 4.11 -3.50 5.56
CA GLU A 76 5.22 -3.23 4.65
C GLU A 76 4.73 -2.86 3.25
N ALA A 77 3.76 -3.61 2.71
CA ALA A 77 3.20 -3.33 1.40
C ALA A 77 2.47 -1.97 1.36
N LYS A 78 1.70 -1.64 2.41
CA LYS A 78 1.03 -0.35 2.51
C LYS A 78 1.99 0.82 2.56
N ASN A 79 3.15 0.65 3.20
CA ASN A 79 4.16 1.70 3.24
C ASN A 79 4.66 2.06 1.84
N LYS A 80 4.74 1.09 0.96
CA LYS A 80 5.11 1.35 -0.44
C LYS A 80 4.06 2.19 -1.17
N ILE A 81 2.79 1.98 -0.85
CA ILE A 81 1.70 2.81 -1.40
C ILE A 81 1.79 4.23 -0.85
N TRP A 82 2.04 4.39 0.46
CA TRP A 82 2.23 5.71 1.08
C TRP A 82 3.30 6.51 0.34
N GLU A 83 4.46 5.90 0.12
CA GLU A 83 5.57 6.55 -0.55
C GLU A 83 5.21 6.92 -1.99
N GLY A 84 4.60 5.99 -2.73
CA GLY A 84 4.23 6.21 -4.12
C GLY A 84 3.19 7.31 -4.28
N LEU A 85 2.11 7.26 -3.51
CA LEU A 85 1.05 8.26 -3.59
C LEU A 85 1.52 9.61 -3.07
N GLY A 86 2.35 9.63 -2.03
CA GLY A 86 2.93 10.87 -1.52
C GLY A 86 3.76 11.58 -2.57
N PHE A 87 4.60 10.84 -3.28
CA PHE A 87 5.40 11.38 -4.37
C PHE A 87 4.52 11.96 -5.49
N VAL A 88 3.51 11.21 -5.91
CA VAL A 88 2.59 11.65 -6.96
C VAL A 88 1.84 12.90 -6.54
N LEU A 89 1.34 12.92 -5.31
CA LEU A 89 0.59 14.06 -4.79
C LEU A 89 1.44 15.33 -4.76
N GLN A 90 2.67 15.23 -4.29
CA GLN A 90 3.58 16.37 -4.25
C GLN A 90 3.89 16.88 -5.66
N TRP A 91 4.13 15.97 -6.58
CA TRP A 91 4.40 16.35 -7.96
C TRP A 91 3.18 17.04 -8.59
N ALA A 92 1.99 16.50 -8.33
CA ALA A 92 0.76 17.10 -8.85
C ALA A 92 0.54 18.52 -8.34
N LYS A 93 0.80 18.77 -7.05
CA LYS A 93 0.54 20.07 -6.44
C LYS A 93 1.61 21.12 -6.76
N TYR A 94 2.86 20.71 -6.84
CA TYR A 94 3.98 21.65 -6.91
C TYR A 94 4.84 21.49 -8.15
N GLY A 95 4.83 20.35 -8.81
CA GLY A 95 5.65 20.06 -9.98
C GLY A 95 4.96 20.25 -11.29
N LEU A 96 3.66 20.03 -11.37
CA LEU A 96 2.91 20.11 -12.63
C LEU A 96 2.36 21.50 -12.94
N LYS A 97 2.58 22.46 -12.09
CA LYS A 97 2.06 23.82 -12.27
C LYS A 97 2.89 24.71 -13.16
N LYS A 98 3.94 24.19 -13.71
CA LYS A 98 4.82 25.00 -14.57
C LYS A 98 4.40 24.97 -16.02
#